data_9b665c656731f5051b685b00ad98fad4
#
_entry.id   9b665c656731f5051b685b00ad98fad4
#
_cell.length_a   1.000
_cell.length_b   1.000
_cell.length_c   1.000
_cell.angle_alpha   90.00
_cell.angle_beta   90.00
_cell.angle_gamma   90.00
#
_symmetry.space_group_name_H-M   'P 1'
#
loop_
_entity.id
_entity.type
_entity.pdbx_description
1 polymer ?
#
loop_
_entity_poly.entity_id
_entity_poly.type
_entity_poly.pdbx_seq_one_letter_code
_entity_poly.pdbx_strand_id
1 'polypeptide(L)'
;RDGAPTSLYEVLQLIYIYFMLSESIDNYQVRSLGYGLDGTLYPFFKRDIENGIYTKEEAAELIGYFLMQWAAIDNYWGQPVYLAGTNFDGTTKVNELSYMILDVYDKLGLYNPKIQIKVNKSTPKDFLCKALEMIRHGVNSIVFVNEEIITKCLMSKGATYEEAVDSVISGCYEYKVKASGIDISSIYINALKPISLVFDNGFDTVSGEMIGTETGNAEEFTSFKEFYSAYLKQLEHCIMTHIDALYQLETRVQE
;
A
#
# COMPACT_ATOMS: atom_id res chain seq x y z
N ARG A 1 -10.74 1.86 29.99
CA ARG A 1 -10.72 3.31 30.12
C ARG A 1 -11.73 3.93 29.16
N ASP A 2 -12.52 4.85 29.67
CA ASP A 2 -13.60 5.51 28.89
C ASP A 2 -13.09 6.82 28.26
N GLY A 3 -12.15 6.76 27.30
CA GLY A 3 -11.65 7.97 26.66
C GLY A 3 -10.54 7.74 25.64
N ALA A 4 -10.22 8.79 24.89
CA ALA A 4 -9.12 8.78 23.95
C ALA A 4 -7.77 8.51 24.65
N PRO A 5 -6.80 7.89 23.97
CA PRO A 5 -5.46 7.68 24.53
C PRO A 5 -4.78 9.01 24.85
N THR A 6 -4.03 9.02 25.95
CA THR A 6 -3.33 10.21 26.44
C THR A 6 -1.81 10.01 26.57
N SER A 7 -1.27 8.88 26.18
CA SER A 7 0.18 8.60 26.19
C SER A 7 0.59 7.75 25.00
N LEU A 8 1.89 7.73 24.72
CA LEU A 8 2.47 6.87 23.69
C LEU A 8 2.10 5.40 23.94
N TYR A 9 2.23 4.95 25.18
CA TYR A 9 1.89 3.59 25.57
C TYR A 9 0.41 3.27 25.29
N GLU A 10 -0.51 4.16 25.68
CA GLU A 10 -1.93 3.93 25.48
C GLU A 10 -2.35 3.87 24.02
N VAL A 11 -1.77 4.72 23.15
CA VAL A 11 -2.10 4.71 21.73
C VAL A 11 -1.53 3.48 21.04
N LEU A 12 -0.32 3.05 21.37
CA LEU A 12 0.27 1.81 20.87
C LEU A 12 -0.58 0.60 21.27
N GLN A 13 -0.98 0.54 22.54
CA GLN A 13 -1.82 -0.53 23.05
C GLN A 13 -3.21 -0.56 22.37
N LEU A 14 -3.82 0.61 22.14
CA LEU A 14 -5.11 0.71 21.47
C LEU A 14 -5.03 0.20 20.02
N ILE A 15 -3.99 0.60 19.27
CA ILE A 15 -3.75 0.14 17.90
C ILE A 15 -3.57 -1.39 17.91
N TYR A 16 -2.78 -1.92 18.83
CA TYR A 16 -2.52 -3.36 18.91
C TYR A 16 -3.77 -4.16 19.27
N ILE A 17 -4.56 -3.72 20.25
CA ILE A 17 -5.83 -4.36 20.64
C ILE A 17 -6.81 -4.36 19.46
N TYR A 18 -6.95 -3.23 18.76
CA TYR A 18 -7.79 -3.14 17.57
C TYR A 18 -7.34 -4.14 16.49
N PHE A 19 -6.03 -4.23 16.26
CA PHE A 19 -5.46 -5.17 15.33
C PHE A 19 -5.77 -6.63 15.72
N MET A 20 -5.53 -7.00 16.97
CA MET A 20 -5.81 -8.33 17.49
C MET A 20 -7.30 -8.72 17.36
N LEU A 21 -8.19 -7.80 17.69
CA LEU A 21 -9.63 -8.03 17.54
C LEU A 21 -10.02 -8.19 16.08
N SER A 22 -9.48 -7.36 15.21
CA SER A 22 -9.74 -7.44 13.77
C SER A 22 -9.29 -8.77 13.18
N GLU A 23 -8.10 -9.25 13.53
CA GLU A 23 -7.57 -10.54 13.09
C GLU A 23 -8.36 -11.73 13.62
N SER A 24 -8.91 -11.63 14.83
CA SER A 24 -9.74 -12.71 15.42
C SER A 24 -11.13 -12.80 14.76
N ILE A 25 -11.62 -11.74 14.11
CA ILE A 25 -12.89 -11.73 13.40
C ILE A 25 -12.68 -12.17 11.94
N ASP A 26 -11.65 -11.66 11.30
CA ASP A 26 -11.32 -11.95 9.91
C ASP A 26 -9.80 -11.92 9.72
N ASN A 27 -9.21 -13.09 9.78
CA ASN A 27 -7.76 -13.28 9.64
C ASN A 27 -7.25 -13.19 8.20
N TYR A 28 -8.11 -12.93 7.23
CA TYR A 28 -7.75 -12.82 5.82
C TYR A 28 -7.77 -11.40 5.28
N GLN A 29 -8.12 -10.42 6.09
CA GLN A 29 -8.20 -9.04 5.63
C GLN A 29 -6.81 -8.40 5.50
N VAL A 30 -6.60 -7.73 4.38
CA VAL A 30 -5.50 -6.80 4.21
C VAL A 30 -5.83 -5.52 4.95
N ARG A 31 -5.05 -5.21 5.97
CA ARG A 31 -5.21 -3.98 6.75
C ARG A 31 -3.89 -3.23 6.77
N SER A 32 -3.96 -1.95 6.56
CA SER A 32 -2.85 -1.06 6.85
C SER A 32 -3.23 -0.26 8.07
N LEU A 33 -2.79 -0.73 9.23
CA LEU A 33 -2.97 -0.01 10.49
C LEU A 33 -1.83 0.99 10.66
N GLY A 34 -2.17 2.19 11.06
CA GLY A 34 -1.19 3.25 11.24
C GLY A 34 -1.02 4.11 9.98
N TYR A 35 -2.06 4.81 9.66
CA TYR A 35 -2.07 5.85 8.62
C TYR A 35 -1.01 6.92 8.89
N GLY A 36 0.20 6.76 8.30
CA GLY A 36 1.34 7.57 8.69
C GLY A 36 1.67 7.33 10.16
N LEU A 37 2.19 6.14 10.48
CA LEU A 37 2.38 5.69 11.86
C LEU A 37 3.20 6.69 12.67
N ASP A 38 4.28 7.22 12.09
CA ASP A 38 5.12 8.26 12.67
C ASP A 38 4.34 9.55 12.95
N GLY A 39 3.54 10.03 12.01
CA GLY A 39 2.72 11.22 12.20
C GLY A 39 1.61 11.02 13.23
N THR A 40 0.99 9.85 13.25
CA THR A 40 -0.08 9.51 14.22
C THR A 40 0.45 9.42 15.65
N LEU A 41 1.62 8.83 15.83
CA LEU A 41 2.22 8.63 17.16
C LEU A 41 2.99 9.85 17.67
N TYR A 42 3.50 10.71 16.78
CA TYR A 42 4.40 11.81 17.13
C TYR A 42 3.85 12.78 18.18
N PRO A 43 2.57 13.21 18.16
CA PRO A 43 2.03 14.10 19.20
C PRO A 43 2.10 13.48 20.61
N PHE A 44 1.87 12.18 20.73
CA PHE A 44 1.97 11.46 22.00
C PHE A 44 3.42 11.31 22.44
N PHE A 45 4.28 10.87 21.52
CA PHE A 45 5.73 10.76 21.76
C PHE A 45 6.31 12.09 22.23
N LYS A 46 6.10 13.15 21.48
CA LYS A 46 6.63 14.49 21.80
C LYS A 46 6.20 14.97 23.16
N ARG A 47 4.89 14.88 23.45
CA ARG A 47 4.34 15.29 24.74
C ARG A 47 4.91 14.49 25.91
N ASP A 48 5.04 13.17 25.75
CA ASP A 48 5.51 12.29 26.82
C ASP A 48 6.99 12.51 27.11
N ILE A 49 7.82 12.81 26.08
CA ILE A 49 9.22 13.20 26.25
C ILE A 49 9.32 14.59 26.92
N GLU A 50 8.59 15.59 26.45
CA GLU A 50 8.60 16.95 27.00
C GLU A 50 8.14 17.01 28.46
N ASN A 51 7.21 16.13 28.86
CA ASN A 51 6.73 16.02 30.24
C ASN A 51 7.59 15.07 31.10
N GLY A 52 8.65 14.48 30.57
CA GLY A 52 9.51 13.56 31.32
C GLY A 52 8.83 12.26 31.73
N ILE A 53 7.76 11.85 31.01
CA ILE A 53 7.08 10.57 31.25
C ILE A 53 7.95 9.42 30.79
N TYR A 54 8.63 9.59 29.65
CA TYR A 54 9.61 8.66 29.09
C TYR A 54 10.87 9.39 28.65
N THR A 55 12.00 8.71 28.72
CA THR A 55 13.19 9.05 27.96
C THR A 55 13.04 8.60 26.51
N LYS A 56 13.93 9.05 25.62
CA LYS A 56 13.93 8.58 24.22
C LYS A 56 14.22 7.09 24.11
N GLU A 57 15.08 6.58 24.98
CA GLU A 57 15.44 5.17 25.07
C GLU A 57 14.24 4.32 25.48
N GLU A 58 13.48 4.74 26.50
CA GLU A 58 12.26 4.06 26.94
C GLU A 58 11.15 4.12 25.86
N ALA A 59 11.01 5.25 25.16
CA ALA A 59 10.08 5.37 24.04
C ALA A 59 10.49 4.45 22.88
N ALA A 60 11.80 4.33 22.58
CA ALA A 60 12.30 3.40 21.57
C ALA A 60 12.03 1.93 21.96
N GLU A 61 12.15 1.60 23.25
CA GLU A 61 11.82 0.28 23.79
C GLU A 61 10.33 -0.04 23.61
N LEU A 62 9.43 0.91 23.94
CA LEU A 62 8.00 0.75 23.70
C LEU A 62 7.66 0.51 22.22
N ILE A 63 8.28 1.27 21.31
CA ILE A 63 8.15 1.07 19.87
C ILE A 63 8.66 -0.33 19.47
N GLY A 64 9.77 -0.76 20.05
CA GLY A 64 10.34 -2.08 19.81
C GLY A 64 9.39 -3.21 20.22
N TYR A 65 8.82 -3.16 21.39
CA TYR A 65 7.80 -4.13 21.84
C TYR A 65 6.58 -4.13 20.94
N PHE A 66 6.10 -2.96 20.54
CA PHE A 66 4.96 -2.84 19.65
C PHE A 66 5.24 -3.50 18.29
N LEU A 67 6.39 -3.23 17.68
CA LEU A 67 6.78 -3.81 16.38
C LEU A 67 6.99 -5.33 16.49
N MET A 68 7.59 -5.83 17.57
CA MET A 68 7.76 -7.27 17.79
C MET A 68 6.41 -7.98 17.96
N GLN A 69 5.50 -7.39 18.73
CA GLN A 69 4.14 -7.94 18.89
C GLN A 69 3.37 -7.94 17.57
N TRP A 70 3.54 -6.89 16.76
CA TRP A 70 2.94 -6.82 15.44
C TRP A 70 3.49 -7.92 14.53
N ALA A 71 4.81 -8.08 14.50
CA ALA A 71 5.45 -9.14 13.73
C ALA A 71 5.00 -10.55 14.17
N ALA A 72 4.76 -10.75 15.48
CA ALA A 72 4.35 -12.03 16.06
C ALA A 72 2.93 -12.46 15.68
N ILE A 73 2.06 -11.56 15.23
CA ILE A 73 0.73 -11.92 14.72
C ILE A 73 0.84 -12.73 13.43
N ASP A 74 1.89 -12.51 12.65
CA ASP A 74 2.24 -13.25 11.44
C ASP A 74 1.06 -13.43 10.47
N ASN A 75 0.34 -12.36 10.21
CA ASN A 75 -0.74 -12.34 9.24
C ASN A 75 -0.19 -12.58 7.83
N TYR A 76 -0.90 -13.33 7.01
CA TYR A 76 -0.53 -13.66 5.63
C TYR A 76 -0.09 -12.44 4.80
N TRP A 77 -0.74 -11.29 4.97
CA TRP A 77 -0.46 -10.06 4.22
C TRP A 77 0.61 -9.16 4.84
N GLY A 78 1.05 -9.44 6.07
CA GLY A 78 2.11 -8.72 6.77
C GLY A 78 1.72 -7.33 7.27
N GLN A 79 0.46 -6.94 7.24
CA GLN A 79 -0.13 -5.70 7.79
C GLN A 79 0.78 -4.47 7.67
N PRO A 80 1.00 -3.93 6.47
CA PRO A 80 1.97 -2.86 6.23
C PRO A 80 1.61 -1.56 6.96
N VAL A 81 2.64 -0.79 7.28
CA VAL A 81 2.51 0.59 7.79
C VAL A 81 3.23 1.54 6.86
N TYR A 82 2.78 2.79 6.78
CA TYR A 82 3.56 3.78 6.06
C TYR A 82 4.07 4.90 6.97
N LEU A 83 5.20 5.47 6.57
CA LEU A 83 5.88 6.59 7.23
C LEU A 83 6.02 7.76 6.25
N ALA A 84 6.31 8.91 6.80
CA ALA A 84 6.60 10.13 6.05
C ALA A 84 5.39 10.66 5.25
N GLY A 85 5.67 11.37 4.17
CA GLY A 85 4.68 12.04 3.33
C GLY A 85 4.83 13.56 3.37
N THR A 86 3.85 14.26 2.81
CA THR A 86 3.84 15.72 2.63
C THR A 86 2.75 16.36 3.47
N ASN A 87 3.04 17.49 4.12
CA ASN A 87 2.05 18.37 4.71
C ASN A 87 1.34 19.20 3.64
N PHE A 88 0.20 19.79 3.97
CA PHE A 88 -0.57 20.63 3.01
C PHE A 88 0.22 21.86 2.48
N ASP A 89 1.21 22.32 3.22
CA ASP A 89 2.12 23.40 2.83
C ASP A 89 3.32 22.94 1.99
N GLY A 90 3.38 21.65 1.64
CA GLY A 90 4.46 21.04 0.86
C GLY A 90 5.70 20.64 1.66
N THR A 91 5.72 20.86 2.97
CA THR A 91 6.83 20.43 3.85
C THR A 91 6.75 18.93 4.13
N THR A 92 7.85 18.34 4.57
CA THR A 92 7.88 16.91 4.92
C THR A 92 7.14 16.59 6.21
N LYS A 93 6.49 15.42 6.26
CA LYS A 93 5.95 14.82 7.50
C LYS A 93 7.01 14.02 8.29
N VAL A 94 8.20 13.82 7.73
CA VAL A 94 9.29 13.14 8.44
C VAL A 94 9.61 13.89 9.71
N ASN A 95 9.65 13.18 10.82
CA ASN A 95 9.90 13.70 12.15
C ASN A 95 10.86 12.79 12.94
N GLU A 96 11.20 13.15 14.16
CA GLU A 96 12.14 12.39 14.99
C GLU A 96 11.71 10.92 15.19
N LEU A 97 10.42 10.69 15.34
CA LEU A 97 9.88 9.33 15.51
C LEU A 97 10.01 8.50 14.22
N SER A 98 9.97 9.13 13.03
CA SER A 98 10.22 8.44 11.76
C SER A 98 11.61 7.77 11.76
N TYR A 99 12.64 8.48 12.21
CA TYR A 99 13.99 7.94 12.35
C TYR A 99 14.06 6.86 13.41
N MET A 100 13.45 7.09 14.58
CA MET A 100 13.43 6.11 15.68
C MET A 100 12.79 4.79 15.26
N ILE A 101 11.68 4.83 14.53
CA ILE A 101 11.00 3.62 14.03
C ILE A 101 11.93 2.82 13.11
N LEU A 102 12.64 3.49 12.18
CA LEU A 102 13.60 2.81 11.31
C LEU A 102 14.78 2.23 12.09
N ASP A 103 15.33 2.97 13.08
CA ASP A 103 16.44 2.51 13.92
C ASP A 103 16.07 1.26 14.71
N VAL A 104 14.90 1.29 15.33
CA VAL A 104 14.40 0.17 16.12
C VAL A 104 14.11 -1.05 15.24
N TYR A 105 13.49 -0.83 14.08
CA TYR A 105 13.18 -1.89 13.13
C TYR A 105 14.44 -2.60 12.61
N ASP A 106 15.43 -1.82 12.22
CA ASP A 106 16.73 -2.33 11.75
C ASP A 106 17.47 -3.12 12.85
N LYS A 107 17.54 -2.54 14.05
CA LYS A 107 18.19 -3.16 15.20
C LYS A 107 17.56 -4.50 15.61
N LEU A 108 16.25 -4.63 15.47
CA LEU A 108 15.51 -5.86 15.78
C LEU A 108 15.58 -6.89 14.65
N GLY A 109 16.03 -6.53 13.45
CA GLY A 109 16.11 -7.43 12.29
C GLY A 109 14.73 -7.96 11.85
N LEU A 110 13.70 -7.12 11.94
CA LEU A 110 12.34 -7.51 11.61
C LEU A 110 12.12 -7.60 10.11
N TYR A 111 11.17 -8.45 9.69
CA TYR A 111 10.67 -8.54 8.32
C TYR A 111 9.19 -8.14 8.19
N ASN A 112 8.48 -8.04 9.30
CA ASN A 112 7.11 -7.54 9.45
C ASN A 112 7.04 -6.50 10.57
N PRO A 113 6.12 -5.53 10.47
CA PRO A 113 5.32 -5.15 9.30
C PRO A 113 6.17 -4.63 8.14
N LYS A 114 5.67 -4.69 6.91
CA LYS A 114 6.29 -3.96 5.79
C LYS A 114 6.20 -2.46 6.04
N ILE A 115 7.30 -1.76 5.80
CA ILE A 115 7.36 -0.30 5.95
C ILE A 115 7.33 0.35 4.57
N GLN A 116 6.29 1.12 4.31
CA GLN A 116 6.13 1.90 3.09
C GLN A 116 6.54 3.34 3.40
N ILE A 117 7.47 3.88 2.64
CA ILE A 117 7.97 5.24 2.82
C ILE A 117 7.44 6.12 1.69
N LYS A 118 6.60 7.08 2.01
CA LYS A 118 6.14 8.10 1.06
C LYS A 118 7.28 9.07 0.77
N VAL A 119 7.73 9.11 -0.47
CA VAL A 119 8.87 9.90 -0.92
C VAL A 119 8.40 11.03 -1.83
N ASN A 120 8.89 12.22 -1.55
CA ASN A 120 8.68 13.44 -2.34
C ASN A 120 9.96 14.31 -2.32
N LYS A 121 9.91 15.48 -2.96
CA LYS A 121 11.05 16.40 -3.03
C LYS A 121 11.49 16.97 -1.68
N SER A 122 10.58 17.04 -0.72
CA SER A 122 10.88 17.56 0.64
C SER A 122 11.38 16.48 1.59
N THR A 123 11.39 15.20 1.18
CA THR A 123 11.89 14.11 2.02
C THR A 123 13.39 14.30 2.30
N PRO A 124 13.83 14.32 3.57
CA PRO A 124 15.23 14.49 3.93
C PRO A 124 16.11 13.38 3.34
N LYS A 125 17.25 13.78 2.76
CA LYS A 125 18.18 12.84 2.12
C LYS A 125 18.78 11.82 3.10
N ASP A 126 19.09 12.26 4.32
CA ASP A 126 19.61 11.39 5.39
C ASP A 126 18.60 10.33 5.80
N PHE A 127 17.29 10.68 5.85
CA PHE A 127 16.23 9.71 6.09
C PHE A 127 16.15 8.65 4.98
N LEU A 128 16.23 9.08 3.71
CA LEU A 128 16.29 8.15 2.58
C LEU A 128 17.56 7.28 2.61
N CYS A 129 18.72 7.90 2.89
CA CYS A 129 19.98 7.16 3.00
C CYS A 129 19.90 6.08 4.10
N LYS A 130 19.29 6.39 5.24
CA LYS A 130 19.05 5.42 6.31
C LYS A 130 18.23 4.22 5.83
N ALA A 131 17.10 4.44 5.20
CA ALA A 131 16.27 3.37 4.67
C ALA A 131 16.98 2.54 3.58
N LEU A 132 17.75 3.19 2.70
CA LEU A 132 18.55 2.51 1.68
C LEU A 132 19.68 1.68 2.30
N GLU A 133 20.30 2.16 3.39
CA GLU A 133 21.31 1.41 4.13
C GLU A 133 20.72 0.14 4.75
N MET A 134 19.53 0.21 5.32
CA MET A 134 18.81 -0.96 5.83
C MET A 134 18.57 -1.99 4.72
N ILE A 135 18.15 -1.56 3.52
CA ILE A 135 17.99 -2.46 2.36
C ILE A 135 19.35 -3.08 1.98
N ARG A 136 20.43 -2.31 1.99
CA ARG A 136 21.78 -2.80 1.69
C ARG A 136 22.24 -3.88 2.67
N HIS A 137 21.77 -3.82 3.93
CA HIS A 137 22.03 -4.84 4.96
C HIS A 137 21.10 -6.07 4.87
N GLY A 138 20.16 -6.08 3.93
CA GLY A 138 19.26 -7.22 3.71
C GLY A 138 17.85 -7.06 4.25
N VAL A 139 17.47 -5.88 4.77
CA VAL A 139 16.08 -5.59 5.14
C VAL A 139 15.25 -5.43 3.86
N ASN A 140 14.47 -6.44 3.51
CA ASN A 140 13.68 -6.48 2.26
C ASN A 140 12.22 -6.02 2.43
N SER A 141 11.87 -5.53 3.61
CA SER A 141 10.50 -5.13 3.96
C SER A 141 10.24 -3.63 3.79
N ILE A 142 11.21 -2.89 3.24
CA ILE A 142 11.08 -1.45 2.99
C ILE A 142 10.67 -1.23 1.54
N VAL A 143 9.69 -0.37 1.34
CA VAL A 143 9.13 -0.03 0.04
C VAL A 143 9.03 1.50 -0.09
N PHE A 144 9.53 2.04 -1.21
CA PHE A 144 9.42 3.45 -1.50
C PHE A 144 8.24 3.74 -2.42
N VAL A 145 7.53 4.78 -2.11
CA VAL A 145 6.34 5.21 -2.84
C VAL A 145 6.50 6.64 -3.31
N ASN A 146 6.37 6.87 -4.62
CA ASN A 146 6.45 8.20 -5.21
C ASN A 146 5.15 8.97 -4.98
N GLU A 147 5.11 9.75 -3.91
CA GLU A 147 3.93 10.51 -3.51
C GLU A 147 3.53 11.58 -4.54
N GLU A 148 4.50 12.21 -5.24
CA GLU A 148 4.19 13.24 -6.24
C GLU A 148 3.38 12.67 -7.42
N ILE A 149 3.72 11.46 -7.87
CA ILE A 149 2.98 10.78 -8.95
C ILE A 149 1.58 10.39 -8.47
N ILE A 150 1.48 9.85 -7.27
CA ILE A 150 0.19 9.46 -6.68
C ILE A 150 -0.73 10.67 -6.51
N THR A 151 -0.21 11.78 -5.96
CA THR A 151 -0.95 13.03 -5.81
C THR A 151 -1.51 13.50 -7.15
N LYS A 152 -0.67 13.53 -8.20
CA LYS A 152 -1.12 13.89 -9.55
C LYS A 152 -2.19 12.94 -10.09
N CYS A 153 -2.03 11.65 -9.86
CA CYS A 153 -2.98 10.62 -10.29
C CYS A 153 -4.34 10.82 -9.62
N LEU A 154 -4.37 11.01 -8.30
CA LEU A 154 -5.62 11.23 -7.56
C LEU A 154 -6.31 12.53 -7.99
N MET A 155 -5.54 13.61 -8.17
CA MET A 155 -6.08 14.88 -8.69
C MET A 155 -6.65 14.75 -10.09
N SER A 156 -6.03 13.95 -10.98
CA SER A 156 -6.57 13.69 -12.32
C SER A 156 -7.87 12.90 -12.31
N LYS A 157 -8.18 12.27 -11.18
CA LYS A 157 -9.45 11.55 -10.92
C LYS A 157 -10.47 12.37 -10.14
N GLY A 158 -10.19 13.65 -9.90
CA GLY A 158 -11.12 14.60 -9.28
C GLY A 158 -10.88 14.89 -7.80
N ALA A 159 -9.86 14.31 -7.17
CA ALA A 159 -9.50 14.68 -5.81
C ALA A 159 -8.93 16.10 -5.76
N THR A 160 -9.19 16.84 -4.69
CA THR A 160 -8.50 18.10 -4.40
C THR A 160 -7.03 17.85 -4.05
N TYR A 161 -6.20 18.89 -4.06
CA TYR A 161 -4.79 18.75 -3.65
C TYR A 161 -4.68 18.24 -2.21
N GLU A 162 -5.47 18.80 -1.31
CA GLU A 162 -5.49 18.44 0.11
C GLU A 162 -5.89 16.97 0.31
N GLU A 163 -6.92 16.50 -0.37
CA GLU A 163 -7.34 15.10 -0.35
C GLU A 163 -6.27 14.17 -0.92
N ALA A 164 -5.63 14.57 -2.02
CA ALA A 164 -4.59 13.77 -2.66
C ALA A 164 -3.32 13.66 -1.81
N VAL A 165 -2.89 14.73 -1.15
CA VAL A 165 -1.73 14.74 -0.24
C VAL A 165 -2.02 13.96 1.05
N ASP A 166 -3.25 14.04 1.60
CA ASP A 166 -3.65 13.25 2.78
C ASP A 166 -4.12 11.83 2.42
N SER A 167 -3.85 11.39 1.20
CA SER A 167 -4.16 10.04 0.75
C SER A 167 -3.49 8.98 1.61
N VAL A 168 -4.15 7.85 1.75
CA VAL A 168 -3.67 6.72 2.54
C VAL A 168 -3.26 5.56 1.64
N ILE A 169 -2.33 4.75 2.14
CA ILE A 169 -1.95 3.49 1.50
C ILE A 169 -2.65 2.37 2.26
N SER A 170 -3.39 1.54 1.54
CA SER A 170 -4.02 0.33 2.05
C SER A 170 -3.37 -0.88 1.38
N GLY A 171 -3.13 -1.93 2.15
CA GLY A 171 -2.51 -3.14 1.59
C GLY A 171 -1.10 -2.91 1.05
N CYS A 172 -0.82 -3.44 -0.13
CA CYS A 172 0.52 -3.38 -0.71
C CYS A 172 0.85 -2.01 -1.29
N TYR A 173 -0.05 -1.46 -2.12
CA TYR A 173 0.15 -0.19 -2.84
C TYR A 173 -1.16 0.49 -3.23
N GLU A 174 -2.26 0.09 -2.66
CA GLU A 174 -3.58 0.63 -2.97
C GLU A 174 -3.72 2.02 -2.36
N TYR A 175 -3.75 3.04 -3.21
CA TYR A 175 -3.92 4.43 -2.81
C TYR A 175 -5.37 4.86 -2.88
N LYS A 176 -5.81 5.52 -1.83
CA LYS A 176 -7.14 6.11 -1.79
C LYS A 176 -7.16 7.44 -1.05
N VAL A 177 -8.13 8.26 -1.38
CA VAL A 177 -8.47 9.42 -0.59
C VAL A 177 -8.98 8.93 0.77
N LYS A 178 -8.52 9.57 1.85
CA LYS A 178 -8.90 9.23 3.21
C LYS A 178 -10.43 9.31 3.38
N ALA A 179 -10.99 8.31 4.03
CA ALA A 179 -12.44 8.17 4.23
C ALA A 179 -13.29 8.04 2.94
N SER A 180 -12.70 7.90 1.75
CA SER A 180 -13.41 7.48 0.55
C SER A 180 -13.55 5.96 0.54
N GLY A 181 -14.73 5.46 0.29
CA GLY A 181 -15.11 4.08 0.01
C GLY A 181 -14.18 2.91 0.31
N ILE A 182 -14.67 1.72 0.13
CA ILE A 182 -13.89 0.49 0.27
C ILE A 182 -13.01 0.34 -0.95
N ASP A 183 -11.74 0.04 -0.70
CA ASP A 183 -10.78 -0.33 -1.72
C ASP A 183 -10.89 -1.84 -1.97
N ILE A 184 -11.52 -2.22 -3.07
CA ILE A 184 -11.68 -3.62 -3.44
C ILE A 184 -10.78 -3.88 -4.64
N SER A 185 -9.76 -4.71 -4.47
CA SER A 185 -9.01 -5.30 -5.58
C SER A 185 -9.88 -6.35 -6.27
N SER A 186 -10.76 -5.92 -7.13
CA SER A 186 -11.80 -6.77 -7.71
C SER A 186 -11.42 -7.36 -9.06
N ILE A 187 -10.33 -6.91 -9.70
CA ILE A 187 -9.92 -7.40 -11.00
C ILE A 187 -8.43 -7.71 -11.05
N TYR A 188 -8.12 -8.91 -11.49
CA TYR A 188 -6.78 -9.30 -11.92
C TYR A 188 -6.80 -9.62 -13.42
N ILE A 189 -6.12 -8.83 -14.22
CA ILE A 189 -6.00 -9.07 -15.66
C ILE A 189 -4.65 -9.75 -15.91
N ASN A 190 -4.70 -10.97 -16.43
CA ASN A 190 -3.50 -11.65 -16.90
C ASN A 190 -3.08 -11.04 -18.25
N ALA A 191 -2.16 -10.09 -18.23
CA ALA A 191 -1.69 -9.42 -19.42
C ALA A 191 -0.89 -10.33 -20.40
N LEU A 192 -0.53 -11.55 -19.99
CA LEU A 192 0.10 -12.54 -20.87
C LEU A 192 -0.93 -13.38 -21.64
N LYS A 193 -2.14 -13.57 -21.10
CA LYS A 193 -3.20 -14.31 -21.79
C LYS A 193 -3.54 -13.77 -23.18
N PRO A 194 -3.65 -12.44 -23.40
CA PRO A 194 -3.83 -11.87 -24.73
C PRO A 194 -2.77 -12.30 -25.76
N ILE A 195 -1.53 -12.62 -25.32
CA ILE A 195 -0.50 -13.10 -26.23
C ILE A 195 -0.89 -14.47 -26.82
N SER A 196 -1.34 -15.41 -26.00
CA SER A 196 -1.81 -16.72 -26.50
C SER A 196 -3.03 -16.57 -27.41
N LEU A 197 -3.94 -15.64 -27.06
CA LEU A 197 -5.11 -15.36 -27.90
C LEU A 197 -4.76 -14.75 -29.28
N VAL A 198 -3.63 -14.06 -29.40
CA VAL A 198 -3.15 -13.60 -30.71
C VAL A 198 -2.76 -14.80 -31.59
N PHE A 199 -2.04 -15.77 -31.03
CA PHE A 199 -1.61 -16.95 -31.80
C PHE A 199 -2.78 -17.83 -32.24
N ASP A 200 -3.81 -17.91 -31.43
CA ASP A 200 -4.99 -18.76 -31.67
C ASP A 200 -6.21 -17.95 -32.14
N ASN A 201 -5.99 -16.73 -32.67
CA ASN A 201 -7.02 -15.83 -33.21
C ASN A 201 -8.24 -15.67 -32.30
N GLY A 202 -8.00 -15.51 -31.00
CA GLY A 202 -9.04 -15.30 -29.98
C GLY A 202 -9.55 -16.57 -29.32
N PHE A 203 -9.21 -17.76 -29.82
CA PHE A 203 -9.58 -19.04 -29.25
C PHE A 203 -8.68 -19.39 -28.05
N ASP A 204 -9.28 -19.88 -26.97
CA ASP A 204 -8.54 -20.36 -25.82
C ASP A 204 -8.46 -21.88 -25.81
N THR A 205 -7.27 -22.39 -26.07
CA THR A 205 -7.00 -23.85 -26.11
C THR A 205 -7.17 -24.54 -24.74
N VAL A 206 -7.16 -23.76 -23.64
CA VAL A 206 -7.34 -24.32 -22.28
C VAL A 206 -8.81 -24.54 -21.95
N SER A 207 -9.67 -23.54 -22.20
CA SER A 207 -11.11 -23.65 -21.96
C SER A 207 -11.86 -24.32 -23.13
N GLY A 208 -11.27 -24.29 -24.33
CA GLY A 208 -11.94 -24.75 -25.54
C GLY A 208 -12.97 -23.76 -26.09
N GLU A 209 -12.89 -22.49 -25.71
CA GLU A 209 -13.87 -21.47 -26.03
C GLU A 209 -13.24 -20.25 -26.73
N MET A 210 -14.03 -19.49 -27.45
CA MET A 210 -13.66 -18.21 -28.02
C MET A 210 -13.82 -17.14 -26.93
N ILE A 211 -12.74 -16.82 -26.20
CA ILE A 211 -12.74 -15.83 -25.13
C ILE A 211 -12.10 -14.50 -25.52
N GLY A 212 -11.43 -14.46 -26.64
CA GLY A 212 -10.85 -13.26 -27.23
C GLY A 212 -11.66 -12.76 -28.43
N THR A 213 -11.04 -11.87 -29.21
CA THR A 213 -11.60 -11.36 -30.46
C THR A 213 -10.76 -11.84 -31.65
N GLU A 214 -11.32 -11.87 -32.84
CA GLU A 214 -10.55 -12.21 -34.04
C GLU A 214 -9.55 -11.10 -34.36
N THR A 215 -8.28 -11.47 -34.49
CA THR A 215 -7.16 -10.55 -34.79
C THR A 215 -6.37 -10.94 -36.04
N GLY A 216 -6.79 -12.00 -36.73
CA GLY A 216 -6.13 -12.57 -37.91
C GLY A 216 -5.18 -13.71 -37.54
N ASN A 217 -4.62 -14.34 -38.58
CA ASN A 217 -3.69 -15.43 -38.41
C ASN A 217 -2.29 -14.89 -38.07
N ALA A 218 -1.76 -15.26 -36.90
CA ALA A 218 -0.45 -14.80 -36.42
C ALA A 218 0.72 -15.21 -37.37
N GLU A 219 0.57 -16.32 -38.10
CA GLU A 219 1.59 -16.78 -39.05
C GLU A 219 1.72 -15.86 -40.27
N GLU A 220 0.70 -15.04 -40.54
CA GLU A 220 0.67 -14.08 -41.64
C GLU A 220 1.26 -12.70 -41.27
N PHE A 221 1.54 -12.48 -39.98
CA PHE A 221 2.13 -11.20 -39.53
C PHE A 221 3.57 -11.06 -40.04
N THR A 222 3.83 -9.94 -40.68
CA THR A 222 5.13 -9.64 -41.28
C THR A 222 6.02 -8.76 -40.42
N SER A 223 5.46 -8.21 -39.33
CA SER A 223 6.16 -7.29 -38.41
C SER A 223 5.72 -7.41 -36.98
N PHE A 224 6.61 -7.08 -36.04
CA PHE A 224 6.26 -6.94 -34.64
C PHE A 224 5.13 -5.92 -34.42
N LYS A 225 5.05 -4.89 -35.25
CA LYS A 225 3.97 -3.89 -35.14
C LYS A 225 2.59 -4.50 -35.37
N GLU A 226 2.45 -5.41 -36.30
CA GLU A 226 1.19 -6.12 -36.58
C GLU A 226 0.82 -7.03 -35.38
N PHE A 227 1.77 -7.81 -34.90
CA PHE A 227 1.59 -8.64 -33.72
C PHE A 227 1.19 -7.80 -32.50
N TYR A 228 1.90 -6.68 -32.24
CA TYR A 228 1.61 -5.81 -31.11
C TYR A 228 0.23 -5.14 -31.23
N SER A 229 -0.19 -4.79 -32.44
CA SER A 229 -1.54 -4.26 -32.68
C SER A 229 -2.62 -5.30 -32.40
N ALA A 230 -2.39 -6.55 -32.77
CA ALA A 230 -3.28 -7.66 -32.47
C ALA A 230 -3.33 -7.92 -30.95
N TYR A 231 -2.17 -7.90 -30.27
CA TYR A 231 -2.10 -8.01 -28.82
C TYR A 231 -2.91 -6.92 -28.10
N LEU A 232 -2.78 -5.66 -28.51
CA LEU A 232 -3.53 -4.56 -27.92
C LEU A 232 -5.05 -4.73 -28.08
N LYS A 233 -5.52 -5.24 -29.23
CA LYS A 233 -6.94 -5.55 -29.43
C LYS A 233 -7.43 -6.67 -28.49
N GLN A 234 -6.65 -7.73 -28.33
CA GLN A 234 -6.97 -8.81 -27.40
C GLN A 234 -6.99 -8.30 -25.95
N LEU A 235 -6.01 -7.48 -25.58
CA LEU A 235 -5.94 -6.90 -24.22
C LEU A 235 -7.14 -5.97 -23.95
N GLU A 236 -7.48 -5.11 -24.90
CA GLU A 236 -8.66 -4.24 -24.79
C GLU A 236 -9.95 -5.06 -24.64
N HIS A 237 -10.12 -6.11 -25.43
CA HIS A 237 -11.24 -7.02 -25.32
C HIS A 237 -11.32 -7.67 -23.91
N CYS A 238 -10.21 -8.19 -23.41
CA CYS A 238 -10.13 -8.76 -22.06
C CYS A 238 -10.49 -7.73 -20.99
N ILE A 239 -9.98 -6.52 -21.08
CA ILE A 239 -10.27 -5.43 -20.14
C ILE A 239 -11.77 -5.11 -20.15
N MET A 240 -12.35 -4.88 -21.34
CA MET A 240 -13.75 -4.51 -21.47
C MET A 240 -14.69 -5.63 -20.97
N THR A 241 -14.38 -6.89 -21.27
CA THR A 241 -15.15 -8.04 -20.75
C THR A 241 -15.14 -8.08 -19.22
N HIS A 242 -13.99 -7.79 -18.58
CA HIS A 242 -13.92 -7.74 -17.12
C HIS A 242 -14.69 -6.55 -16.55
N ILE A 243 -14.62 -5.38 -17.17
CA ILE A 243 -15.38 -4.19 -16.76
C ILE A 243 -16.89 -4.47 -16.84
N ASP A 244 -17.35 -5.05 -17.93
CA ASP A 244 -18.77 -5.41 -18.12
C ASP A 244 -19.23 -6.43 -17.07
N ALA A 245 -18.42 -7.44 -16.77
CA ALA A 245 -18.72 -8.42 -15.73
C ALA A 245 -18.83 -7.78 -14.34
N LEU A 246 -17.93 -6.86 -14.00
CA LEU A 246 -18.02 -6.12 -12.73
C LEU A 246 -19.27 -5.26 -12.65
N TYR A 247 -19.57 -4.52 -13.70
CA TYR A 247 -20.77 -3.68 -13.74
C TYR A 247 -22.05 -4.50 -13.52
N GLN A 248 -22.13 -5.68 -14.14
CA GLN A 248 -23.24 -6.61 -13.92
C GLN A 248 -23.29 -7.14 -12.48
N LEU A 249 -22.11 -7.39 -11.87
CA LEU A 249 -22.04 -7.87 -10.49
C LEU A 249 -22.49 -6.79 -9.50
N GLU A 250 -22.02 -5.55 -9.67
CA GLU A 250 -22.41 -4.41 -8.85
C GLU A 250 -23.91 -4.13 -8.94
N THR A 251 -24.49 -4.21 -10.14
CA THR A 251 -25.93 -4.02 -10.34
C THR A 251 -26.75 -5.08 -9.59
N ARG A 252 -26.32 -6.34 -9.58
CA ARG A 252 -26.99 -7.43 -8.86
C ARG A 252 -26.88 -7.33 -7.34
N VAL A 253 -25.83 -6.70 -6.83
CA VAL A 253 -25.65 -6.52 -5.37
C VAL A 253 -26.49 -5.37 -4.84
N GLN A 254 -26.92 -4.43 -5.72
CA GLN A 254 -27.79 -3.31 -5.37
C GLN A 254 -29.29 -3.64 -5.44
N GLU A 255 -29.67 -4.74 -6.06
CA GLU A 255 -31.04 -5.31 -6.07
C GLU A 255 -31.26 -6.24 -4.85
#